data_4ef6cb8ae79eca73ff392d8e7bc89227
#
_entry.id   4ef6cb8ae79eca73ff392d8e7bc89227
#
_cell.length_a   1.000
_cell.length_b   1.000
_cell.length_c   1.000
_cell.angle_alpha   90.00
_cell.angle_beta   90.00
_cell.angle_gamma   90.00
#
_symmetry.space_group_name_H-M   'P 1'
#
loop_
_entity.id
_entity.type
_entity.pdbx_description
1 polymer ?
#
loop_
_entity_poly.entity_id
_entity_poly.type
_entity_poly.pdbx_seq_one_letter_code
_entity_poly.pdbx_strand_id
1 'polypeptide(L)'
;MQHSHSEHHYHDEPRSHGDNVDSGRPKSAGGNPHHHHVPQNAFLSIGLQTSLAIALHKLPEGFITYATNHASPTLGLTVFLALFIHNIVEGFAMALPLYLALNSRWKAMFWSSLLGGISQPAGAGIAALWIWSTGQRGSGDATGPSWGIYGGMFAATAGVMTSVALQLFSEGLGLTHHRGMGIGFAVAGMALMGLSFALTA
;
A
#
# COMPACT_ATOMS: atom_id res chain seq x y z
N MET A 1 20.82 -67.67 -14.78
CA MET A 1 20.62 -68.43 -13.52
C MET A 1 19.41 -67.79 -12.90
N GLN A 2 18.25 -68.36 -13.18
CA GLN A 2 17.48 -69.36 -12.41
C GLN A 2 16.79 -68.67 -11.22
N HIS A 3 15.48 -68.57 -11.42
CA HIS A 3 14.37 -69.33 -10.77
C HIS A 3 13.95 -68.73 -9.43
N SER A 4 12.68 -68.63 -9.01
CA SER A 4 11.48 -69.47 -9.20
C SER A 4 10.33 -68.77 -8.46
N HIS A 5 9.12 -68.63 -9.02
CA HIS A 5 7.86 -69.36 -8.73
C HIS A 5 7.44 -69.53 -7.26
N SER A 6 6.22 -69.12 -6.97
CA SER A 6 4.96 -69.88 -6.73
C SER A 6 3.92 -68.98 -6.09
N GLU A 7 2.76 -68.75 -6.65
CA GLU A 7 1.54 -69.59 -6.76
C GLU A 7 0.75 -69.75 -5.43
N HIS A 8 -0.52 -69.27 -5.55
CA HIS A 8 -1.81 -69.80 -5.10
C HIS A 8 -2.13 -69.87 -3.62
N HIS A 9 -3.26 -69.28 -3.27
CA HIS A 9 -4.43 -70.04 -2.82
C HIS A 9 -5.73 -69.22 -2.84
N TYR A 10 -6.68 -69.75 -3.60
CA TYR A 10 -8.13 -69.50 -3.51
C TYR A 10 -8.67 -70.18 -2.26
N HIS A 11 -9.65 -69.54 -1.58
CA HIS A 11 -10.70 -70.29 -0.88
C HIS A 11 -12.02 -69.53 -0.95
N ASP A 12 -13.02 -70.36 -1.31
CA ASP A 12 -14.44 -70.10 -1.56
C ASP A 12 -15.24 -69.72 -0.32
N GLU A 13 -16.42 -69.15 -0.61
CA GLU A 13 -17.59 -68.81 0.18
C GLU A 13 -18.12 -69.92 1.10
N PRO A 14 -19.10 -69.62 2.01
CA PRO A 14 -20.49 -69.51 1.55
C PRO A 14 -21.39 -68.49 2.31
N ARG A 15 -22.50 -68.20 1.60
CA ARG A 15 -23.64 -67.36 1.87
C ARG A 15 -24.35 -67.68 3.21
N SER A 16 -24.85 -66.62 3.85
CA SER A 16 -26.09 -66.73 4.69
C SER A 16 -26.89 -65.43 4.63
N HIS A 17 -28.18 -65.61 4.35
CA HIS A 17 -29.24 -64.61 4.29
C HIS A 17 -29.49 -63.87 5.61
N GLY A 18 -29.95 -62.63 5.50
CA GLY A 18 -30.57 -61.87 6.60
C GLY A 18 -31.02 -60.50 6.14
N ASP A 19 -32.25 -60.41 5.67
CA ASP A 19 -32.97 -59.13 5.42
C ASP A 19 -32.95 -58.23 6.65
N ASN A 20 -32.54 -56.94 6.46
CA ASN A 20 -33.19 -55.85 7.16
C ASN A 20 -32.99 -54.56 6.38
N VAL A 21 -34.10 -54.05 5.89
CA VAL A 21 -34.30 -52.74 5.30
C VAL A 21 -34.08 -51.71 6.37
N ASP A 22 -33.02 -50.90 6.27
CA ASP A 22 -33.01 -49.60 6.91
C ASP A 22 -32.38 -48.58 5.97
N SER A 23 -33.17 -47.58 5.69
CA SER A 23 -32.94 -46.47 4.77
C SER A 23 -31.88 -45.52 5.35
N GLY A 24 -30.61 -45.86 5.12
CA GLY A 24 -29.42 -45.02 5.41
C GLY A 24 -29.00 -44.23 4.21
N ARG A 25 -29.48 -43.00 4.11
CA ARG A 25 -29.05 -41.93 3.23
C ARG A 25 -27.51 -41.84 3.18
N PRO A 26 -26.85 -41.86 1.99
CA PRO A 26 -25.43 -41.65 1.94
C PRO A 26 -25.12 -40.23 2.40
N LYS A 27 -24.37 -40.11 3.49
CA LYS A 27 -23.73 -38.85 3.89
C LYS A 27 -22.72 -38.50 2.78
N SER A 28 -23.11 -37.58 1.91
CA SER A 28 -22.18 -36.90 1.05
C SER A 28 -21.09 -36.26 1.94
N ALA A 29 -19.88 -36.78 1.81
CA ALA A 29 -18.71 -36.08 2.31
C ALA A 29 -18.59 -34.78 1.52
N GLY A 30 -19.28 -33.75 2.00
CA GLY A 30 -19.13 -32.38 1.56
C GLY A 30 -17.73 -31.95 1.97
N GLY A 31 -16.78 -32.07 1.06
CA GLY A 31 -15.52 -31.35 1.17
C GLY A 31 -15.87 -29.86 1.25
N ASN A 32 -15.72 -29.29 2.43
CA ASN A 32 -15.77 -27.85 2.58
C ASN A 32 -14.72 -27.25 1.64
N PRO A 33 -15.11 -26.48 0.62
CA PRO A 33 -14.13 -25.65 -0.07
C PRO A 33 -13.60 -24.69 0.99
N HIS A 34 -12.35 -24.84 1.35
CA HIS A 34 -11.63 -23.86 2.14
C HIS A 34 -11.54 -22.60 1.30
N HIS A 35 -12.63 -21.84 1.25
CA HIS A 35 -12.59 -20.45 0.85
C HIS A 35 -11.76 -19.76 1.92
N HIS A 36 -10.52 -19.44 1.57
CA HIS A 36 -9.72 -18.48 2.31
C HIS A 36 -10.44 -17.14 2.21
N HIS A 37 -11.45 -16.95 3.06
CA HIS A 37 -11.97 -15.63 3.34
C HIS A 37 -10.83 -14.88 4.01
N VAL A 38 -10.09 -14.11 3.23
CA VAL A 38 -9.23 -13.08 3.80
C VAL A 38 -10.18 -12.20 4.61
N PRO A 39 -10.03 -12.13 5.93
CA PRO A 39 -11.00 -11.44 6.76
C PRO A 39 -11.06 -9.98 6.29
N GLN A 40 -12.25 -9.46 6.02
CA GLN A 40 -12.45 -8.05 5.61
C GLN A 40 -11.74 -7.07 6.54
N ASN A 41 -11.57 -7.45 7.80
CA ASN A 41 -10.80 -6.71 8.80
C ASN A 41 -9.32 -6.56 8.45
N ALA A 42 -8.70 -7.50 7.73
CA ALA A 42 -7.30 -7.40 7.31
C ALA A 42 -7.14 -6.32 6.22
N PHE A 43 -8.02 -6.29 5.22
CA PHE A 43 -8.01 -5.25 4.19
C PHE A 43 -8.32 -3.87 4.76
N LEU A 44 -9.23 -3.79 5.74
CA LEU A 44 -9.53 -2.53 6.44
C LEU A 44 -8.30 -2.03 7.20
N SER A 45 -7.60 -2.91 7.91
CA SER A 45 -6.39 -2.57 8.66
C SER A 45 -5.27 -2.07 7.74
N ILE A 46 -5.00 -2.81 6.65
CA ILE A 46 -3.99 -2.44 5.65
C ILE A 46 -4.37 -1.11 4.97
N GLY A 47 -5.62 -0.97 4.54
CA GLY A 47 -6.12 0.22 3.88
C GLY A 47 -6.04 1.46 4.77
N LEU A 48 -6.40 1.34 6.05
CA LEU A 48 -6.33 2.44 7.01
C LEU A 48 -4.87 2.80 7.35
N GLN A 49 -4.03 1.80 7.60
CA GLN A 49 -2.62 1.99 7.92
C GLN A 49 -1.88 2.66 6.75
N THR A 50 -2.08 2.19 5.52
CA THR A 50 -1.50 2.78 4.31
C THR A 50 -1.97 4.20 4.11
N SER A 51 -3.28 4.45 4.23
CA SER A 51 -3.86 5.80 4.06
C SER A 51 -3.37 6.78 5.11
N LEU A 52 -3.23 6.33 6.36
CA LEU A 52 -2.69 7.16 7.43
C LEU A 52 -1.21 7.47 7.21
N ALA A 53 -0.41 6.48 6.82
CA ALA A 53 1.01 6.67 6.51
C ALA A 53 1.20 7.68 5.36
N ILE A 54 0.41 7.53 4.28
CA ILE A 54 0.40 8.47 3.15
C ILE A 54 -0.07 9.87 3.59
N ALA A 55 -1.09 9.99 4.43
CA ALA A 55 -1.54 11.28 4.94
C ALA A 55 -0.48 11.98 5.82
N LEU A 56 0.23 11.22 6.64
CA LEU A 56 1.28 11.76 7.51
C LEU A 56 2.49 12.28 6.73
N HIS A 57 2.93 11.57 5.67
CA HIS A 57 4.09 12.07 4.91
C HIS A 57 3.74 13.29 4.04
N LYS A 58 2.47 13.54 3.72
CA LYS A 58 2.03 14.77 3.05
C LYS A 58 2.17 16.03 3.90
N LEU A 59 2.29 15.90 5.21
CA LEU A 59 2.60 17.05 6.08
C LEU A 59 3.99 17.65 5.78
N PRO A 60 5.09 16.87 5.77
CA PRO A 60 6.40 17.36 5.33
C PRO A 60 6.41 17.90 3.90
N GLU A 61 5.69 17.27 2.96
CA GLU A 61 5.59 17.78 1.58
C GLU A 61 4.97 19.17 1.51
N GLY A 62 3.85 19.38 2.21
CA GLY A 62 3.22 20.70 2.30
C GLY A 62 4.12 21.74 2.94
N PHE A 63 4.85 21.36 4.01
CA PHE A 63 5.82 22.21 4.66
C PHE A 63 6.94 22.63 3.70
N ILE A 64 7.56 21.67 3.00
CA ILE A 64 8.65 21.92 2.05
C ILE A 64 8.16 22.78 0.89
N THR A 65 7.00 22.47 0.32
CA THR A 65 6.42 23.25 -0.79
C THR A 65 6.23 24.72 -0.40
N TYR A 66 5.67 24.99 0.77
CA TYR A 66 5.48 26.36 1.24
C TYR A 66 6.81 27.06 1.52
N ALA A 67 7.72 26.41 2.23
CA ALA A 67 8.99 26.99 2.62
C ALA A 67 9.91 27.26 1.42
N THR A 68 9.92 26.38 0.42
CA THR A 68 10.69 26.59 -0.84
C THR A 68 10.08 27.72 -1.67
N ASN A 69 8.75 27.80 -1.76
CA ASN A 69 8.09 28.90 -2.47
C ASN A 69 8.32 30.26 -1.79
N HIS A 70 8.37 30.27 -0.47
CA HIS A 70 8.67 31.49 0.29
C HIS A 70 10.12 31.95 0.10
N ALA A 71 11.07 31.01 0.02
CA ALA A 71 12.48 31.30 -0.22
C ALA A 71 12.75 31.74 -1.67
N SER A 72 12.15 31.07 -2.67
CA SER A 72 12.26 31.38 -4.08
C SER A 72 11.02 30.91 -4.84
N PRO A 73 10.24 31.80 -5.47
CA PRO A 73 9.06 31.40 -6.24
C PRO A 73 9.37 30.45 -7.40
N THR A 74 10.52 30.62 -8.05
CA THR A 74 10.96 29.71 -9.14
C THR A 74 11.22 28.32 -8.63
N LEU A 75 11.94 28.18 -7.51
CA LEU A 75 12.17 26.91 -6.85
C LEU A 75 10.87 26.29 -6.36
N GLY A 76 9.98 27.10 -5.78
CA GLY A 76 8.67 26.66 -5.34
C GLY A 76 7.81 26.10 -6.46
N LEU A 77 7.82 26.73 -7.63
CA LEU A 77 7.09 26.25 -8.81
C LEU A 77 7.65 24.89 -9.29
N THR A 78 8.97 24.74 -9.34
CA THR A 78 9.61 23.48 -9.74
C THR A 78 9.24 22.34 -8.79
N VAL A 79 9.35 22.58 -7.48
CA VAL A 79 8.95 21.62 -6.45
C VAL A 79 7.45 21.29 -6.55
N PHE A 80 6.61 22.30 -6.76
CA PHE A 80 5.16 22.10 -6.92
C PHE A 80 4.85 21.20 -8.12
N LEU A 81 5.47 21.43 -9.28
CA LEU A 81 5.23 20.62 -10.48
C LEU A 81 5.67 19.16 -10.28
N ALA A 82 6.82 18.95 -9.65
CA ALA A 82 7.29 17.61 -9.32
C ALA A 82 6.33 16.88 -8.38
N LEU A 83 5.88 17.55 -7.31
CA LEU A 83 4.93 17.00 -6.34
C LEU A 83 3.53 16.82 -6.93
N PHE A 84 3.11 17.64 -7.87
CA PHE A 84 1.82 17.50 -8.53
C PHE A 84 1.69 16.15 -9.25
N ILE A 85 2.68 15.76 -10.04
CA ILE A 85 2.70 14.45 -10.72
C ILE A 85 2.73 13.31 -9.71
N HIS A 86 3.57 13.42 -8.70
CA HIS A 86 3.71 12.45 -7.62
C HIS A 86 2.39 12.27 -6.84
N ASN A 87 1.71 13.35 -6.51
CA ASN A 87 0.45 13.34 -5.78
C ASN A 87 -0.70 12.62 -6.50
N ILE A 88 -0.70 12.60 -7.85
CA ILE A 88 -1.68 11.82 -8.62
C ILE A 88 -1.52 10.33 -8.33
N VAL A 89 -0.29 9.82 -8.37
CA VAL A 89 0.02 8.41 -8.11
C VAL A 89 -0.30 8.04 -6.66
N GLU A 90 0.00 8.92 -5.71
CA GLU A 90 -0.29 8.70 -4.29
C GLU A 90 -1.78 8.72 -3.97
N GLY A 91 -2.54 9.60 -4.62
CA GLY A 91 -4.00 9.59 -4.51
C GLY A 91 -4.59 8.25 -4.92
N PHE A 92 -4.07 7.64 -5.98
CA PHE A 92 -4.46 6.30 -6.40
C PHE A 92 -4.01 5.23 -5.40
N ALA A 93 -2.77 5.29 -4.93
CA ALA A 93 -2.21 4.35 -3.95
C ALA A 93 -2.98 4.37 -2.61
N MET A 94 -3.54 5.52 -2.23
CA MET A 94 -4.39 5.66 -1.05
C MET A 94 -5.83 5.16 -1.30
N ALA A 95 -6.41 5.49 -2.47
CA ALA A 95 -7.80 5.17 -2.78
C ALA A 95 -8.03 3.68 -3.00
N LEU A 96 -7.07 2.95 -3.58
CA LEU A 96 -7.21 1.54 -3.94
C LEU A 96 -7.38 0.63 -2.72
N PRO A 97 -6.51 0.65 -1.69
CA PRO A 97 -6.69 -0.15 -0.48
C PRO A 97 -7.98 0.22 0.28
N LEU A 98 -8.34 1.49 0.33
CA LEU A 98 -9.59 1.95 0.92
C LEU A 98 -10.81 1.43 0.15
N TYR A 99 -10.75 1.36 -1.17
CA TYR A 99 -11.81 0.78 -1.98
C TYR A 99 -12.02 -0.69 -1.67
N LEU A 100 -10.95 -1.47 -1.59
CA LEU A 100 -11.00 -2.89 -1.23
C LEU A 100 -11.56 -3.10 0.18
N ALA A 101 -11.24 -2.21 1.11
CA ALA A 101 -11.71 -2.27 2.49
C ALA A 101 -13.18 -1.85 2.65
N LEU A 102 -13.59 -0.75 2.01
CA LEU A 102 -14.91 -0.15 2.17
C LEU A 102 -15.95 -0.71 1.19
N ASN A 103 -15.50 -1.45 0.17
CA ASN A 103 -16.32 -1.99 -0.92
C ASN A 103 -17.25 -0.94 -1.59
N SER A 104 -16.83 0.32 -1.57
CA SER A 104 -17.57 1.45 -2.12
C SER A 104 -16.61 2.50 -2.67
N ARG A 105 -16.64 2.69 -4.01
CA ARG A 105 -15.78 3.65 -4.69
C ARG A 105 -15.98 5.11 -4.20
N TRP A 106 -17.21 5.50 -3.93
CA TRP A 106 -17.51 6.86 -3.48
C TRP A 106 -16.96 7.15 -2.07
N LYS A 107 -17.08 6.18 -1.15
CA LYS A 107 -16.51 6.31 0.19
C LYS A 107 -14.99 6.31 0.16
N ALA A 108 -14.38 5.45 -0.67
CA ALA A 108 -12.93 5.40 -0.82
C ALA A 108 -12.39 6.70 -1.40
N MET A 109 -13.00 7.23 -2.46
CA MET A 109 -12.63 8.52 -3.06
C MET A 109 -12.78 9.68 -2.07
N PHE A 110 -13.90 9.73 -1.34
CA PHE A 110 -14.13 10.79 -0.35
C PHE A 110 -13.07 10.77 0.76
N TRP A 111 -12.83 9.62 1.38
CA TRP A 111 -11.87 9.52 2.47
C TRP A 111 -10.42 9.72 2.02
N SER A 112 -10.03 9.19 0.86
CA SER A 112 -8.69 9.42 0.33
C SER A 112 -8.46 10.89 -0.03
N SER A 113 -9.44 11.54 -0.66
CA SER A 113 -9.36 12.97 -0.99
C SER A 113 -9.35 13.86 0.26
N LEU A 114 -10.13 13.49 1.30
CA LEU A 114 -10.15 14.23 2.56
C LEU A 114 -8.81 14.12 3.29
N LEU A 115 -8.29 12.90 3.45
CA LEU A 115 -7.02 12.67 4.13
C LEU A 115 -5.84 13.33 3.39
N GLY A 116 -5.71 13.09 2.08
CA GLY A 116 -4.66 13.70 1.26
C GLY A 116 -4.82 15.21 1.11
N GLY A 117 -6.06 15.68 0.92
CA GLY A 117 -6.37 17.09 0.68
C GLY A 117 -6.20 18.00 1.90
N ILE A 118 -6.34 17.48 3.12
CA ILE A 118 -6.14 18.26 4.35
C ILE A 118 -4.68 18.23 4.80
N SER A 119 -3.99 17.11 4.65
CA SER A 119 -2.64 16.94 5.21
C SER A 119 -1.63 17.91 4.59
N GLN A 120 -1.64 18.11 3.30
CA GLN A 120 -0.68 18.97 2.62
C GLN A 120 -0.87 20.48 2.98
N PRO A 121 -2.09 21.06 2.95
CA PRO A 121 -2.33 22.41 3.48
C PRO A 121 -2.02 22.56 4.96
N ALA A 122 -2.24 21.54 5.79
CA ALA A 122 -1.87 21.56 7.20
C ALA A 122 -0.35 21.68 7.37
N GLY A 123 0.43 20.92 6.59
CA GLY A 123 1.88 21.04 6.54
C GLY A 123 2.36 22.43 6.11
N ALA A 124 1.74 22.99 5.06
CA ALA A 124 2.01 24.36 4.62
C ALA A 124 1.68 25.41 5.70
N GLY A 125 0.57 25.23 6.43
CA GLY A 125 0.19 26.08 7.56
C GLY A 125 1.21 26.04 8.69
N ILE A 126 1.76 24.85 9.02
CA ILE A 126 2.84 24.70 10.02
C ILE A 126 4.09 25.46 9.56
N ALA A 127 4.47 25.37 8.28
CA ALA A 127 5.60 26.11 7.73
C ALA A 127 5.38 27.63 7.82
N ALA A 128 4.19 28.10 7.46
CA ALA A 128 3.81 29.51 7.54
C ALA A 128 3.91 30.05 8.95
N LEU A 129 3.36 29.34 9.94
CA LEU A 129 3.45 29.69 11.35
C LEU A 129 4.89 29.70 11.86
N TRP A 130 5.70 28.73 11.43
CA TRP A 130 7.12 28.69 11.78
C TRP A 130 7.86 29.91 11.27
N ILE A 131 7.75 30.22 9.99
CA ILE A 131 8.42 31.35 9.35
C ILE A 131 7.96 32.67 9.96
N TRP A 132 6.66 32.81 10.20
CA TRP A 132 6.11 34.02 10.85
C TRP A 132 6.64 34.19 12.30
N SER A 133 6.68 33.11 13.08
CA SER A 133 7.16 33.17 14.48
C SER A 133 8.65 33.48 14.59
N THR A 134 9.47 33.00 13.65
CA THR A 134 10.92 33.29 13.63
C THR A 134 11.22 34.70 13.12
N GLY A 135 10.47 35.17 12.10
CA GLY A 135 10.58 36.53 11.60
C GLY A 135 10.27 37.60 12.63
N GLN A 136 9.36 37.37 13.56
CA GLN A 136 9.03 38.28 14.63
C GLN A 136 10.09 38.36 15.76
N ARG A 137 10.98 37.35 15.87
CA ARG A 137 12.02 37.32 16.93
C ARG A 137 13.29 38.06 16.57
N GLY A 138 13.34 38.79 15.46
CA GLY A 138 14.41 39.74 15.16
C GLY A 138 15.80 39.14 14.95
N SER A 139 15.92 37.85 14.65
CA SER A 139 17.18 37.21 14.27
C SER A 139 17.45 37.54 12.80
N GLY A 140 18.19 38.55 12.51
CA GLY A 140 18.38 39.20 11.22
C GLY A 140 19.02 38.37 10.09
N ASP A 141 19.06 37.03 10.16
CA ASP A 141 19.80 36.29 9.16
C ASP A 141 19.21 34.92 8.72
N ALA A 142 18.03 34.53 9.18
CA ALA A 142 17.42 33.27 8.72
C ALA A 142 15.90 33.39 8.55
N THR A 143 15.47 33.73 7.38
CA THR A 143 14.04 33.79 6.99
C THR A 143 13.40 32.40 6.74
N GLY A 144 14.06 31.31 7.10
CA GLY A 144 13.54 29.97 6.88
C GLY A 144 14.16 28.90 7.81
N PRO A 145 13.66 27.66 7.75
CA PRO A 145 14.21 26.55 8.52
C PRO A 145 15.68 26.27 8.12
N SER A 146 16.48 25.83 9.09
CA SER A 146 17.87 25.47 8.81
C SER A 146 17.97 24.27 7.85
N TRP A 147 19.07 24.15 7.11
CA TRP A 147 19.34 23.01 6.20
C TRP A 147 19.23 21.64 6.92
N GLY A 148 19.56 21.59 8.23
CA GLY A 148 19.40 20.38 9.04
C GLY A 148 17.94 19.99 9.24
N ILE A 149 17.03 20.95 9.40
CA ILE A 149 15.58 20.70 9.52
C ILE A 149 15.05 20.15 8.19
N TYR A 150 15.42 20.79 7.06
CA TYR A 150 15.03 20.27 5.75
C TYR A 150 15.55 18.83 5.52
N GLY A 151 16.84 18.59 5.80
CA GLY A 151 17.44 17.27 5.66
C GLY A 151 16.75 16.22 6.54
N GLY A 152 16.44 16.56 7.79
CA GLY A 152 15.71 15.68 8.70
C GLY A 152 14.29 15.37 8.22
N MET A 153 13.57 16.36 7.71
CA MET A 153 12.21 16.16 7.17
C MET A 153 12.24 15.31 5.90
N PHE A 154 13.17 15.56 4.97
CA PHE A 154 13.33 14.72 3.77
C PHE A 154 13.70 13.28 4.13
N ALA A 155 14.60 13.07 5.09
CA ALA A 155 14.97 11.73 5.54
C ALA A 155 13.80 10.99 6.18
N ALA A 156 13.02 11.65 7.04
CA ALA A 156 11.84 11.07 7.66
C ALA A 156 10.78 10.71 6.62
N THR A 157 10.51 11.63 5.67
CA THR A 157 9.57 11.41 4.57
C THR A 157 10.01 10.22 3.69
N ALA A 158 11.27 10.16 3.31
CA ALA A 158 11.82 9.06 2.51
C ALA A 158 11.71 7.71 3.24
N GLY A 159 11.94 7.69 4.56
CA GLY A 159 11.79 6.49 5.38
C GLY A 159 10.34 5.98 5.42
N VAL A 160 9.37 6.87 5.64
CA VAL A 160 7.94 6.53 5.64
C VAL A 160 7.52 6.02 4.26
N MET A 161 7.90 6.72 3.18
CA MET A 161 7.56 6.32 1.81
C MET A 161 8.15 4.98 1.41
N THR A 162 9.40 4.71 1.77
CA THR A 162 10.05 3.42 1.53
C THR A 162 9.30 2.29 2.25
N SER A 163 8.91 2.50 3.50
CA SER A 163 8.14 1.53 4.27
C SER A 163 6.80 1.22 3.61
N VAL A 164 6.04 2.25 3.20
CA VAL A 164 4.76 2.09 2.52
C VAL A 164 4.93 1.39 1.16
N ALA A 165 5.94 1.78 0.39
CA ALA A 165 6.21 1.17 -0.92
C ALA A 165 6.53 -0.33 -0.79
N LEU A 166 7.36 -0.72 0.19
CA LEU A 166 7.69 -2.11 0.45
C LEU A 166 6.46 -2.91 0.90
N GLN A 167 5.62 -2.33 1.75
CA GLN A 167 4.38 -2.96 2.19
C GLN A 167 3.42 -3.19 1.01
N LEU A 168 3.14 -2.17 0.21
CA LEU A 168 2.26 -2.28 -0.96
C LEU A 168 2.82 -3.25 -2.02
N PHE A 169 4.14 -3.26 -2.21
CA PHE A 169 4.80 -4.19 -3.12
C PHE A 169 4.64 -5.64 -2.64
N SER A 170 4.85 -5.89 -1.35
CA SER A 170 4.66 -7.21 -0.74
C SER A 170 3.23 -7.71 -0.90
N GLU A 171 2.24 -6.86 -0.59
CA GLU A 171 0.82 -7.18 -0.76
C GLU A 171 0.46 -7.42 -2.23
N GLY A 172 0.95 -6.56 -3.13
CA GLY A 172 0.74 -6.71 -4.57
C GLY A 172 1.29 -8.02 -5.13
N LEU A 173 2.47 -8.47 -4.68
CA LEU A 173 3.04 -9.76 -5.05
C LEU A 173 2.22 -10.94 -4.49
N GLY A 174 1.64 -10.77 -3.31
CA GLY A 174 0.77 -11.80 -2.70
C GLY A 174 -0.57 -11.98 -3.44
N LEU A 175 -1.10 -10.91 -4.01
CA LEU A 175 -2.36 -10.92 -4.76
C LEU A 175 -2.21 -11.34 -6.22
N THR A 176 -1.01 -11.31 -6.77
CA THR A 176 -0.75 -11.52 -8.20
C THR A 176 -0.25 -12.94 -8.46
N HIS A 177 -0.94 -13.68 -9.34
CA HIS A 177 -0.51 -15.00 -9.80
C HIS A 177 0.79 -14.96 -10.64
N HIS A 178 1.10 -13.83 -11.25
CA HIS A 178 2.27 -13.60 -12.09
C HIS A 178 3.25 -12.62 -11.44
N ARG A 179 4.13 -13.11 -10.58
CA ARG A 179 5.13 -12.30 -9.86
C ARG A 179 5.98 -11.41 -10.79
N GLY A 180 6.29 -11.89 -11.99
CA GLY A 180 7.03 -11.12 -12.99
C GLY A 180 6.32 -9.84 -13.43
N MET A 181 5.00 -9.85 -13.55
CA MET A 181 4.22 -8.64 -13.85
C MET A 181 4.30 -7.62 -12.71
N GLY A 182 4.17 -8.06 -11.45
CA GLY A 182 4.30 -7.17 -10.28
C GLY A 182 5.66 -6.47 -10.23
N ILE A 183 6.73 -7.22 -10.47
CA ILE A 183 8.09 -6.66 -10.54
C ILE A 183 8.23 -5.71 -11.73
N GLY A 184 7.71 -6.07 -12.90
CA GLY A 184 7.74 -5.22 -14.09
C GLY A 184 7.04 -3.87 -13.88
N PHE A 185 5.86 -3.86 -13.26
CA PHE A 185 5.16 -2.63 -12.93
C PHE A 185 5.88 -1.79 -11.86
N ALA A 186 6.53 -2.42 -10.88
CA ALA A 186 7.34 -1.71 -9.89
C ALA A 186 8.53 -1.02 -10.54
N VAL A 187 9.25 -1.70 -11.43
CA VAL A 187 10.37 -1.12 -12.19
C VAL A 187 9.89 0.03 -13.10
N ALA A 188 8.75 -0.15 -13.79
CA ALA A 188 8.16 0.89 -14.62
C ALA A 188 7.77 2.13 -13.80
N GLY A 189 7.20 1.94 -12.61
CA GLY A 189 6.89 3.03 -11.68
C GLY A 189 8.13 3.79 -11.21
N MET A 190 9.19 3.07 -10.84
CA MET A 190 10.47 3.68 -10.47
C MET A 190 11.09 4.46 -11.64
N ALA A 191 11.04 3.92 -12.85
CA ALA A 191 11.55 4.61 -14.05
C ALA A 191 10.76 5.89 -14.33
N LEU A 192 9.44 5.87 -14.19
CA LEU A 192 8.56 7.03 -14.36
C LEU A 192 8.90 8.15 -13.36
N MET A 193 9.07 7.78 -12.07
CA MET A 193 9.47 8.73 -11.03
C MET A 193 10.87 9.30 -11.27
N GLY A 194 11.83 8.46 -11.67
CA GLY A 194 13.18 8.89 -12.03
C GLY A 194 13.18 9.85 -13.20
N LEU A 195 12.38 9.59 -14.23
CA LEU A 195 12.21 10.49 -15.37
C LEU A 195 11.58 11.83 -14.97
N SER A 196 10.53 11.79 -14.12
CA SER A 196 9.90 13.01 -13.58
C SER A 196 10.91 13.88 -12.84
N PHE A 197 11.76 13.27 -12.01
CA PHE A 197 12.83 13.98 -11.31
C PHE A 197 13.87 14.57 -12.28
N ALA A 198 14.31 13.79 -13.26
CA ALA A 198 15.29 14.25 -14.26
C ALA A 198 14.79 15.42 -15.11
N LEU A 199 13.47 15.53 -15.35
CA LEU A 199 12.88 16.65 -16.10
C LEU A 199 12.75 17.94 -15.26
N THR A 200 12.85 17.84 -13.93
CA THR A 200 12.72 18.98 -13.01
C THR A 200 14.06 19.41 -12.40
N ALA A 201 15.11 18.65 -12.61
CA ALA A 201 16.49 18.96 -12.19
C ALA A 201 17.18 19.86 -13.21
#